data_614fcf5eb464c42c0b1c05ab37fff5dd
#
_entry.id   614fcf5eb464c42c0b1c05ab37fff5dd
#
_cell.length_a   1.000
_cell.length_b   1.000
_cell.length_c   1.000
_cell.angle_alpha   90.00
_cell.angle_beta   90.00
_cell.angle_gamma   90.00
#
_symmetry.space_group_name_H-M   'P 1'
#
loop_
_entity.id
_entity.type
_entity.pdbx_description
1 polymer ?
#
loop_
_entity_poly.entity_id
_entity_poly.type
_entity_poly.pdbx_seq_one_letter_code
_entity_poly.pdbx_strand_id
1 'polypeptide(L)'
;MSQQVPWIPKILLADEPTGALDSKSSAALLDVFDAINASGQTILMVTHSTAAASRAQRVLFIKDGILYNQIFKGDKSEHQMFQEISDTLTVMASEVN
;
A
#
# COMPACT_ATOMS: atom_id res chain seq x y z
N MET A 1 -33.14 -7.36 -7.24
CA MET A 1 -32.64 -7.22 -8.34
C MET A 1 -31.31 -6.77 -8.32
N SER A 2 -30.54 -7.32 -8.74
CA SER A 2 -29.34 -6.93 -8.66
C SER A 2 -29.03 -6.12 -9.74
N GLN A 3 -28.70 -5.00 -9.56
CA GLN A 3 -28.33 -4.18 -10.53
C GLN A 3 -26.96 -4.32 -10.82
N GLN A 4 -26.64 -4.67 -11.93
CA GLN A 4 -25.32 -4.63 -12.40
C GLN A 4 -25.01 -3.21 -12.67
N VAL A 5 -24.08 -2.65 -11.98
CA VAL A 5 -23.69 -1.27 -12.16
C VAL A 5 -22.42 -1.26 -12.96
N PRO A 6 -22.48 -1.03 -14.26
CA PRO A 6 -21.27 -1.17 -15.10
C PRO A 6 -20.18 -0.17 -14.81
N TRP A 7 -20.51 0.90 -14.10
CA TRP A 7 -19.51 1.89 -13.76
C TRP A 7 -18.95 1.75 -12.35
N ILE A 8 -19.19 0.62 -11.68
CA ILE A 8 -18.56 0.39 -10.38
C ILE A 8 -17.05 0.41 -10.57
N PRO A 9 -16.34 1.26 -9.82
CA PRO A 9 -14.90 1.34 -9.97
C PRO A 9 -14.24 0.04 -9.58
N LYS A 10 -13.23 -0.34 -10.33
CA LYS A 10 -12.44 -1.49 -9.98
C LYS A 10 -11.23 -1.11 -9.15
N ILE A 11 -11.04 0.16 -8.88
CA ILE A 11 -9.96 0.67 -8.07
C ILE A 11 -10.53 1.46 -6.93
N LEU A 12 -10.13 1.11 -5.73
CA LEU A 12 -10.45 1.87 -4.53
C LEU A 12 -9.23 2.70 -4.17
N LEU A 13 -9.40 4.01 -4.06
CA LEU A 13 -8.30 4.89 -3.68
C LEU A 13 -8.35 5.17 -2.19
N ALA A 14 -7.23 5.03 -1.52
CA ALA A 14 -7.10 5.32 -0.10
C ALA A 14 -5.87 6.19 0.13
N ASP A 15 -6.06 7.40 0.64
CA ASP A 15 -4.98 8.35 0.86
C ASP A 15 -4.67 8.44 2.35
N GLU A 16 -3.51 7.95 2.76
CA GLU A 16 -3.08 7.90 4.15
C GLU A 16 -4.17 7.35 5.06
N PRO A 17 -4.72 6.17 4.73
CA PRO A 17 -5.92 5.69 5.43
C PRO A 17 -5.69 5.37 6.90
N THR A 18 -4.44 5.14 7.31
CA THR A 18 -4.12 4.83 8.71
C THR A 18 -3.50 6.01 9.44
N GLY A 19 -3.44 7.17 8.81
CA GLY A 19 -2.67 8.30 9.34
C GLY A 19 -3.09 8.82 10.69
N ALA A 20 -4.38 8.75 11.01
CA ALA A 20 -4.89 9.25 12.28
C ALA A 20 -5.23 8.12 13.26
N LEU A 21 -4.85 6.89 12.97
CA LEU A 21 -5.24 5.73 13.77
C LEU A 21 -4.07 5.21 14.58
N ASP A 22 -4.36 4.62 15.75
CA ASP A 22 -3.36 3.92 16.52
C ASP A 22 -3.00 2.59 15.83
N SER A 23 -2.00 1.89 16.35
CA SER A 23 -1.50 0.67 15.71
C SER A 23 -2.56 -0.42 15.60
N LYS A 24 -3.39 -0.58 16.64
CA LYS A 24 -4.40 -1.63 16.62
C LYS A 24 -5.49 -1.32 15.60
N SER A 25 -5.95 -0.07 15.56
CA SER A 25 -6.98 0.34 14.61
C SER A 25 -6.44 0.33 13.20
N SER A 26 -5.16 0.69 13.01
CA SER A 26 -4.52 0.63 11.71
C SER A 26 -4.47 -0.80 11.20
N ALA A 27 -4.08 -1.75 12.03
CA ALA A 27 -4.03 -3.15 11.63
C ALA A 27 -5.42 -3.67 11.25
N ALA A 28 -6.44 -3.28 12.02
CA ALA A 28 -7.81 -3.69 11.71
C ALA A 28 -8.27 -3.15 10.36
N LEU A 29 -7.95 -1.88 10.07
CA LEU A 29 -8.33 -1.29 8.79
C LEU A 29 -7.60 -1.97 7.62
N LEU A 30 -6.32 -2.26 7.81
CA LEU A 30 -5.55 -2.94 6.76
C LEU A 30 -6.06 -4.37 6.53
N ASP A 31 -6.55 -5.04 7.56
CA ASP A 31 -7.18 -6.33 7.40
C ASP A 31 -8.43 -6.22 6.53
N VAL A 32 -9.20 -5.15 6.70
CA VAL A 32 -10.37 -4.90 5.86
C VAL A 32 -9.95 -4.70 4.41
N PHE A 33 -8.88 -3.94 4.18
CA PHE A 33 -8.36 -3.73 2.83
C PHE A 33 -7.89 -5.03 2.21
N ASP A 34 -7.23 -5.90 2.98
CA ASP A 34 -6.81 -7.19 2.48
C ASP A 34 -8.01 -8.03 2.05
N ALA A 35 -9.09 -8.01 2.83
CA ALA A 35 -10.29 -8.75 2.50
C ALA A 35 -10.96 -8.20 1.22
N ILE A 36 -11.01 -6.89 1.08
CA ILE A 36 -11.57 -6.24 -0.10
C ILE A 36 -10.73 -6.61 -1.33
N ASN A 37 -9.42 -6.56 -1.20
CA ASN A 37 -8.53 -6.91 -2.30
C ASN A 37 -8.68 -8.38 -2.68
N ALA A 38 -8.78 -9.26 -1.69
CA ALA A 38 -8.95 -10.68 -1.94
C ALA A 38 -10.26 -11.00 -2.67
N SER A 39 -11.26 -10.13 -2.54
CA SER A 39 -12.53 -10.32 -3.24
C SER A 39 -12.48 -9.84 -4.70
N GLY A 40 -11.34 -9.36 -5.16
CA GLY A 40 -11.17 -8.94 -6.55
C GLY A 40 -11.06 -7.44 -6.77
N GLN A 41 -11.13 -6.66 -5.70
CA GLN A 41 -11.05 -5.21 -5.82
C GLN A 41 -9.58 -4.77 -5.80
N THR A 42 -9.18 -3.93 -6.74
CA THR A 42 -7.85 -3.34 -6.71
C THR A 42 -7.86 -2.14 -5.78
N ILE A 43 -6.87 -2.05 -4.92
CA ILE A 43 -6.74 -0.93 -4.00
C ILE A 43 -5.44 -0.21 -4.28
N LEU A 44 -5.53 1.09 -4.48
CA LEU A 44 -4.36 1.95 -4.60
C LEU A 44 -4.27 2.80 -3.35
N MET A 45 -3.24 2.60 -2.57
CA MET A 45 -3.06 3.30 -1.31
C MET A 45 -1.86 4.24 -1.39
N VAL A 46 -2.04 5.48 -0.95
CA VAL A 46 -0.94 6.43 -0.82
C VAL A 46 -0.64 6.53 0.66
N THR A 47 0.59 6.27 1.06
CA THR A 47 0.92 6.27 2.48
C THR A 47 2.39 6.58 2.70
N HIS A 48 2.70 7.17 3.86
CA HIS A 48 4.06 7.31 4.36
C HIS A 48 4.36 6.24 5.41
N SER A 49 3.40 5.35 5.68
CA SER A 49 3.59 4.30 6.68
C SER A 49 4.21 3.07 6.06
N THR A 50 5.41 2.71 6.51
CA THR A 50 6.08 1.50 6.04
C THR A 50 5.27 0.26 6.43
N ALA A 51 4.66 0.26 7.61
CA ALA A 51 3.84 -0.87 8.05
C ALA A 51 2.64 -1.07 7.13
N ALA A 52 1.97 0.02 6.73
CA ALA A 52 0.84 -0.08 5.81
C ALA A 52 1.31 -0.57 4.44
N ALA A 53 2.41 -0.03 3.94
CA ALA A 53 2.93 -0.39 2.63
C ALA A 53 3.39 -1.85 2.58
N SER A 54 3.86 -2.39 3.70
CA SER A 54 4.36 -3.78 3.73
C SER A 54 3.26 -4.81 3.50
N ARG A 55 2.00 -4.40 3.60
CA ARG A 55 0.85 -5.27 3.35
C ARG A 55 0.46 -5.33 1.88
N ALA A 56 1.05 -4.46 1.06
CA ALA A 56 0.70 -4.38 -0.35
C ALA A 56 1.40 -5.47 -1.16
N GLN A 57 0.82 -5.79 -2.29
CA GLN A 57 1.42 -6.75 -3.21
C GLN A 57 2.43 -6.10 -4.12
N ARG A 58 2.34 -4.78 -4.27
CA ARG A 58 3.28 -4.01 -5.08
C ARG A 58 3.41 -2.62 -4.46
N VAL A 59 4.63 -2.18 -4.30
CA VAL A 59 4.90 -0.87 -3.71
C VAL A 59 5.66 -0.04 -4.73
N LEU A 60 5.15 1.15 -5.00
CA LEU A 60 5.79 2.11 -5.90
C LEU A 60 6.34 3.25 -5.07
N PHE A 61 7.59 3.60 -5.32
CA PHE A 61 8.25 4.71 -4.62
C PHE A 61 8.30 5.89 -5.56
N ILE A 62 7.71 7.00 -5.14
CA ILE A 62 7.66 8.21 -5.95
C ILE A 62 8.51 9.28 -5.27
N LYS A 63 9.38 9.92 -6.04
CA LYS A 63 10.20 11.01 -5.55
C LYS A 63 10.20 12.11 -6.59
N ASP A 64 9.83 13.30 -6.16
CA ASP A 64 9.76 14.46 -7.06
C ASP A 64 8.89 14.18 -8.29
N GLY A 65 7.78 13.47 -8.08
CA GLY A 65 6.82 13.19 -9.14
C GLY A 65 7.24 12.09 -10.10
N ILE A 66 8.35 11.41 -9.82
CA ILE A 66 8.88 10.39 -10.71
C ILE A 66 8.98 9.06 -9.99
N LEU A 67 8.69 7.97 -10.69
CA LEU A 67 8.84 6.64 -10.13
C LEU A 67 10.31 6.36 -9.88
N TYR A 68 10.66 6.21 -8.60
CA TYR A 68 12.03 5.98 -8.19
C TYR A 68 12.37 4.48 -8.22
N ASN A 69 11.47 3.67 -7.72
CA ASN A 69 11.68 2.23 -7.61
C ASN A 69 10.36 1.55 -7.37
N GLN A 70 10.34 0.22 -7.50
CA GLN A 70 9.16 -0.55 -7.15
C GLN A 70 9.59 -1.91 -6.60
N ILE A 71 8.76 -2.45 -5.71
CA ILE A 71 9.00 -3.74 -5.08
C ILE A 71 7.72 -4.57 -5.22
N PHE A 72 7.87 -5.81 -5.61
CA PHE A 72 6.76 -6.76 -5.67
C PHE A 72 6.87 -7.71 -4.49
N LYS A 73 5.73 -8.01 -3.85
CA LYS A 73 5.74 -8.90 -2.71
C LYS A 73 6.09 -10.33 -3.10
N GLY A 74 5.45 -10.86 -4.11
CA GLY A 74 5.66 -12.25 -4.49
C GLY A 74 5.45 -13.17 -3.30
N ASP A 75 6.45 -14.00 -3.01
CA ASP A 75 6.38 -14.95 -1.89
C ASP A 75 6.98 -14.40 -0.59
N LYS A 76 7.33 -13.13 -0.56
CA LYS A 76 7.94 -12.54 0.63
C LYS A 76 6.92 -12.40 1.75
N SER A 77 7.41 -12.51 2.99
CA SER A 77 6.58 -12.25 4.16
C SER A 77 6.38 -10.74 4.30
N GLU A 78 5.43 -10.37 5.15
CA GLU A 78 5.21 -8.97 5.48
C GLU A 78 6.47 -8.37 6.11
N HIS A 79 7.16 -9.13 6.95
CA HIS A 79 8.39 -8.67 7.57
C HIS A 79 9.47 -8.39 6.53
N GLN A 80 9.62 -9.27 5.55
CA GLN A 80 10.59 -9.06 4.47
C GLN A 80 10.25 -7.84 3.65
N MET A 81 8.95 -7.62 3.36
CA MET A 81 8.51 -6.42 2.66
C MET A 81 8.84 -5.17 3.46
N PHE A 82 8.54 -5.21 4.77
CA PHE A 82 8.83 -4.07 5.64
C PHE A 82 10.32 -3.70 5.57
N GLN A 83 11.18 -4.71 5.63
CA GLN A 83 12.62 -4.49 5.61
C GLN A 83 13.06 -3.90 4.27
N GLU A 84 12.58 -4.43 3.16
CA GLU A 84 12.96 -3.92 1.84
C GLU A 84 12.46 -2.51 1.62
N ILE A 85 11.25 -2.20 2.08
CA ILE A 85 10.71 -0.85 1.98
C ILE A 85 11.54 0.11 2.81
N SER A 86 11.87 -0.28 4.04
CA SER A 86 12.68 0.56 4.92
C SER A 86 14.05 0.84 4.31
N ASP A 87 14.67 -0.19 3.74
CA ASP A 87 15.98 -0.04 3.10
C ASP A 87 15.90 0.91 1.90
N THR A 88 14.85 0.78 1.09
CA THR A 88 14.66 1.65 -0.07
C THR A 88 14.44 3.09 0.35
N LEU A 89 13.64 3.33 1.38
CA LEU A 89 13.40 4.68 1.88
C LEU A 89 14.70 5.31 2.40
N THR A 90 15.53 4.51 3.06
CA THR A 90 16.82 4.99 3.54
C THR A 90 17.70 5.44 2.39
N VAL A 91 17.77 4.66 1.32
CA VAL A 91 18.56 5.01 0.15
C VAL A 91 17.98 6.26 -0.52
N MET A 92 16.67 6.34 -0.67
CA MET A 92 16.02 7.52 -1.26
C MET A 92 16.36 8.78 -0.48
N ALA A 93 16.30 8.69 0.84
CA ALA A 93 16.56 9.86 1.69
C ALA A 93 18.02 10.29 1.62
N SER A 94 18.94 9.36 1.35
CA SER A 94 20.35 9.71 1.30
C SER A 94 20.78 10.27 -0.05
N GLU A 95 19.94 10.17 -1.06
CA GLU A 95 20.24 10.72 -2.37
C GLU A 95 19.77 12.17 -2.41
N VAL A 96 20.58 13.04 -1.87
CA VAL A 96 20.24 14.44 -1.78
C VAL A 96 20.91 15.17 -2.92
N ASN A 97 20.16 16.01 -3.56
CA ASN A 97 20.71 16.82 -4.64
C ASN A 97 20.69 18.27 -4.32
#